data_205c9c2ba6a75dfdd6873f779c42d607
#
_entry.id   205c9c2ba6a75dfdd6873f779c42d607
#
_cell.length_a   1.000
_cell.length_b   1.000
_cell.length_c   1.000
_cell.angle_alpha   90.00
_cell.angle_beta   90.00
_cell.angle_gamma   90.00
#
_symmetry.space_group_name_H-M   'P 1'
#
loop_
_entity.id
_entity.type
_entity.pdbx_description
1 polymer ?
#
loop_
_entity_poly.entity_id
_entity_poly.type
_entity_poly.pdbx_seq_one_letter_code
_entity_poly.pdbx_strand_id
1 'polypeptide(L)'
;QIAVTHAPLTAAYVRTSIEWSDPKIVFNFRNISLLLAGHYCGGQWRLPGSGAIYVPDIGWFPPDDGIIGMQRVNSVNQYISPGIGASDYYPMSGRLFNAPAVTLLTVTARLN
;
A
#
# COMPACT_ATOMS: atom_id res chain seq x y z
N GLN A 1 3.69 -14.98 -7.86
CA GLN A 1 3.51 -13.76 -8.66
C GLN A 1 3.71 -12.51 -7.80
N ILE A 2 4.25 -11.47 -8.41
CA ILE A 2 4.36 -10.13 -7.81
C ILE A 2 3.44 -9.22 -8.61
N ALA A 3 2.54 -8.52 -7.92
CA ALA A 3 1.61 -7.58 -8.54
C ALA A 3 1.96 -6.15 -8.13
N VAL A 4 1.67 -5.22 -9.02
CA VAL A 4 1.87 -3.78 -8.77
C VAL A 4 0.52 -3.08 -8.97
N THR A 5 0.12 -2.30 -7.99
CA THR A 5 -1.10 -1.50 -8.06
C THR A 5 -0.78 -0.04 -7.81
N HIS A 6 -1.63 0.86 -8.33
CA HIS A 6 -1.45 2.29 -8.10
C HIS A 6 -1.68 2.64 -6.63
N ALA A 7 -2.82 2.24 -6.09
CA ALA A 7 -3.19 2.48 -4.70
C ALA A 7 -3.22 1.18 -3.91
N PRO A 8 -3.01 1.24 -2.58
CA PRO A 8 -3.14 0.07 -1.72
C PRO A 8 -4.53 -0.56 -1.80
N LEU A 9 -4.58 -1.88 -1.70
CA LEU A 9 -5.82 -2.63 -1.70
C LEU A 9 -6.27 -2.89 -0.26
N THR A 10 -7.56 -2.80 -0.03
CA THR A 10 -8.16 -3.12 1.26
C THR A 10 -8.38 -4.63 1.41
N ALA A 11 -8.45 -5.10 2.67
CA ALA A 11 -8.73 -6.50 2.96
C ALA A 11 -10.08 -6.94 2.35
N ALA A 12 -11.08 -6.06 2.41
CA ALA A 12 -12.41 -6.35 1.83
C ALA A 12 -12.33 -6.53 0.32
N TYR A 13 -11.59 -5.66 -0.37
CA TYR A 13 -11.43 -5.78 -1.82
C TYR A 13 -10.72 -7.08 -2.21
N VAL A 14 -9.63 -7.39 -1.53
CA VAL A 14 -8.86 -8.61 -1.81
C VAL A 14 -9.70 -9.85 -1.56
N ARG A 15 -10.43 -9.90 -0.45
CA ARG A 15 -11.32 -11.02 -0.12
C ARG A 15 -12.40 -11.22 -1.18
N THR A 16 -13.08 -10.14 -1.57
CA THR A 16 -14.12 -10.20 -2.61
C THR A 16 -13.53 -10.67 -3.95
N SER A 17 -12.35 -10.17 -4.31
CA SER A 17 -11.68 -10.58 -5.55
C SER A 17 -11.27 -12.04 -5.56
N ILE A 18 -10.85 -12.58 -4.41
CA ILE A 18 -10.54 -14.01 -4.28
C ILE A 18 -11.81 -14.86 -4.44
N GLU A 19 -12.91 -14.46 -3.79
CA GLU A 19 -14.19 -15.18 -3.84
C GLU A 19 -14.78 -15.21 -5.24
N TRP A 20 -14.64 -14.12 -5.99
CA TRP A 20 -15.24 -13.95 -7.30
C TRP A 20 -14.27 -14.21 -8.46
N SER A 21 -13.02 -14.58 -8.19
CA SER A 21 -12.06 -14.80 -9.26
C SER A 21 -12.41 -16.05 -10.08
N ASP A 22 -12.42 -15.88 -11.41
CA ASP A 22 -12.57 -17.00 -12.34
C ASP A 22 -11.25 -17.80 -12.36
N PRO A 23 -11.27 -19.13 -12.13
CA PRO A 23 -10.05 -19.93 -12.18
C PRO A 23 -9.37 -19.93 -13.57
N LYS A 24 -10.06 -19.50 -14.61
CA LYS A 24 -9.49 -19.36 -15.96
C LYS A 24 -8.69 -18.07 -16.14
N ILE A 25 -8.82 -17.10 -15.24
CA ILE A 25 -8.06 -15.85 -15.30
C ILE A 25 -6.64 -16.11 -14.83
N VAL A 26 -5.65 -15.70 -15.63
CA VAL A 26 -4.25 -15.89 -15.32
C VAL A 26 -3.85 -15.14 -14.06
N PHE A 27 -4.44 -13.97 -13.82
CA PHE A 27 -4.21 -13.17 -12.63
C PHE A 27 -5.20 -13.59 -11.54
N ASN A 28 -4.68 -14.14 -10.44
CA ASN A 28 -5.49 -14.60 -9.32
C ASN A 28 -4.81 -14.17 -8.02
N PHE A 29 -5.55 -13.49 -7.13
CA PHE A 29 -5.02 -13.01 -5.86
C PHE A 29 -4.46 -14.14 -4.98
N ARG A 30 -4.95 -15.37 -5.11
CA ARG A 30 -4.41 -16.52 -4.38
C ARG A 30 -2.96 -16.85 -4.76
N ASN A 31 -2.55 -16.47 -5.97
CA ASN A 31 -1.21 -16.73 -6.50
C ASN A 31 -0.25 -15.55 -6.32
N ILE A 32 -0.72 -14.45 -5.71
CA ILE A 32 0.11 -13.28 -5.46
C ILE A 32 0.92 -13.50 -4.18
N SER A 33 2.23 -13.46 -4.33
CA SER A 33 3.16 -13.56 -3.20
C SER A 33 3.43 -12.20 -2.56
N LEU A 34 3.39 -11.15 -3.37
CA LEU A 34 3.68 -9.78 -2.93
C LEU A 34 2.92 -8.79 -3.81
N LEU A 35 2.28 -7.83 -3.17
CA LEU A 35 1.63 -6.70 -3.82
C LEU A 35 2.40 -5.43 -3.49
N LEU A 36 2.71 -4.65 -4.52
CA LEU A 36 3.40 -3.37 -4.36
C LEU A 36 2.45 -2.23 -4.69
N ALA A 37 2.36 -1.25 -3.82
CA ALA A 37 1.46 -0.12 -3.97
C ALA A 37 2.13 1.20 -3.58
N GLY A 38 1.57 2.30 -4.06
CA GLY A 38 2.00 3.65 -3.73
C GLY A 38 0.81 4.57 -3.49
N HIS A 39 0.78 5.71 -4.16
CA HIS A 39 -0.30 6.69 -4.23
C HIS A 39 -0.47 7.57 -3.00
N TYR A 40 -0.39 7.03 -1.79
CA TYR A 40 -0.70 7.79 -0.57
C TYR A 40 0.41 8.75 -0.13
N CYS A 41 1.58 8.70 -0.73
CA CYS A 41 2.74 9.55 -0.38
C CYS A 41 3.07 9.50 1.13
N GLY A 42 2.81 8.37 1.78
CA GLY A 42 2.95 8.23 3.23
C GLY A 42 1.99 9.12 4.03
N GLY A 43 0.99 9.73 3.37
CA GLY A 43 0.09 10.71 3.98
C GLY A 43 0.60 12.14 3.92
N GLN A 44 1.68 12.41 3.23
CA GLN A 44 2.41 13.68 3.08
C GLN A 44 2.80 14.33 4.42
N TRP A 45 1.84 14.76 5.22
CA TRP A 45 2.08 15.30 6.56
C TRP A 45 1.81 14.22 7.60
N ARG A 46 2.82 13.96 8.42
CA ARG A 46 2.74 12.96 9.50
C ARG A 46 3.09 13.60 10.83
N LEU A 47 2.44 13.12 11.90
CA LEU A 47 2.82 13.49 13.26
C LEU A 47 3.86 12.49 13.77
N PRO A 48 4.98 12.97 14.37
CA PRO A 48 5.95 12.06 14.99
C PRO A 48 5.26 11.15 16.01
N GLY A 49 5.36 9.82 15.80
CA GLY A 49 4.79 8.83 16.70
C GLY A 49 3.28 8.59 16.56
N SER A 50 2.59 9.32 15.68
CA SER A 50 1.12 9.19 15.56
C SER A 50 0.64 8.85 14.14
N GLY A 51 1.48 8.98 13.11
CA GLY A 51 1.13 8.62 11.76
C GLY A 51 0.60 9.76 10.91
N ALA A 52 -0.10 9.45 9.84
CA ALA A 52 -0.57 10.43 8.86
C ALA A 52 -1.69 11.31 9.42
N ILE A 53 -1.69 12.58 9.01
CA ILE A 53 -2.76 13.52 9.40
C ILE A 53 -3.97 13.36 8.50
N TYR A 54 -3.76 13.20 7.18
CA TYR A 54 -4.83 13.13 6.20
C TYR A 54 -4.40 12.29 4.99
N VAL A 55 -5.32 11.48 4.48
CA VAL A 55 -5.17 10.78 3.21
C VAL A 55 -6.45 10.97 2.40
N PRO A 56 -6.39 11.48 1.15
CA PRO A 56 -7.60 11.85 0.39
C PRO A 56 -8.65 10.74 0.27
N ASP A 57 -8.21 9.50 0.09
CA ASP A 57 -9.13 8.38 -0.09
C ASP A 57 -9.70 7.84 1.23
N ILE A 58 -9.18 8.28 2.37
CA ILE A 58 -9.53 7.76 3.70
C ILE A 58 -10.09 8.85 4.60
N GLY A 59 -9.48 10.04 4.61
CA GLY A 59 -9.89 11.17 5.45
C GLY A 59 -8.84 11.56 6.48
N TRP A 60 -9.31 12.23 7.54
CA TRP A 60 -8.45 12.76 8.60
C TRP A 60 -8.04 11.66 9.58
N PHE A 61 -6.78 11.70 10.00
CA PHE A 61 -6.19 10.81 11.00
C PHE A 61 -6.47 9.32 10.72
N PRO A 62 -6.12 8.82 9.52
CA PRO A 62 -6.36 7.43 9.18
C PRO A 62 -5.52 6.51 10.06
N PRO A 63 -5.93 5.23 10.26
CA PRO A 63 -5.07 4.26 10.90
C PRO A 63 -3.76 4.11 10.12
N ASP A 64 -2.64 3.92 10.82
CA ASP A 64 -1.32 3.90 10.18
C ASP A 64 -1.11 2.65 9.31
N ASP A 65 -1.73 1.56 9.68
CA ASP A 65 -1.76 0.37 8.82
C ASP A 65 -2.57 0.67 7.55
N GLY A 66 -2.04 0.29 6.40
CA GLY A 66 -2.66 0.60 5.11
C GLY A 66 -2.16 1.89 4.45
N ILE A 67 -1.24 2.62 5.08
CA ILE A 67 -0.70 3.87 4.55
C ILE A 67 0.75 3.72 4.10
N ILE A 68 1.55 2.99 4.84
CA ILE A 68 3.00 2.86 4.58
C ILE A 68 3.51 1.52 5.12
N GLY A 69 4.48 0.95 4.42
CA GLY A 69 5.22 -0.21 4.90
C GLY A 69 4.62 -1.55 4.51
N MET A 70 5.15 -2.61 5.12
CA MET A 70 4.75 -3.98 4.83
C MET A 70 3.56 -4.38 5.68
N GLN A 71 2.55 -4.93 5.03
CA GLN A 71 1.33 -5.39 5.68
C GLN A 71 0.87 -6.71 5.10
N ARG A 72 0.05 -7.42 5.86
CA ARG A 72 -0.64 -8.59 5.37
C ARG A 72 -2.12 -8.24 5.18
N VAL A 73 -2.58 -8.30 3.94
CA VAL A 73 -3.96 -7.98 3.58
C VAL A 73 -4.64 -9.28 3.14
N ASN A 74 -5.42 -9.86 4.05
CA ASN A 74 -6.17 -11.10 3.79
C ASN A 74 -5.32 -12.20 3.11
N SER A 75 -4.23 -12.60 3.72
CA SER A 75 -3.27 -13.60 3.26
C SER A 75 -2.31 -13.13 2.14
N VAL A 76 -2.43 -11.92 1.63
CA VAL A 76 -1.51 -11.35 0.66
C VAL A 76 -0.60 -10.34 1.36
N ASN A 77 0.71 -10.46 1.14
CA ASN A 77 1.66 -9.46 1.63
C ASN A 77 1.62 -8.24 0.72
N GLN A 78 1.42 -7.07 1.30
CA GLN A 78 1.38 -5.81 0.57
C GLN A 78 2.42 -4.85 1.14
N TYR A 79 3.25 -4.28 0.26
CA TYR A 79 4.17 -3.21 0.62
C TYR A 79 3.68 -1.90 0.01
N ILE A 80 3.58 -0.87 0.85
CA ILE A 80 3.12 0.47 0.45
C ILE A 80 4.31 1.42 0.57
N SER A 81 4.74 1.97 -0.58
CA SER A 81 5.86 2.91 -0.62
C SER A 81 5.40 4.32 -0.26
N PRO A 82 6.16 5.05 0.59
CA PRO A 82 5.89 6.48 0.80
C PRO A 82 6.30 7.34 -0.41
N GLY A 83 7.12 6.81 -1.32
CA GLY A 83 7.55 7.52 -2.50
C GLY A 83 8.46 8.72 -2.23
N ILE A 84 8.75 9.49 -3.29
CA ILE A 84 9.65 10.63 -3.23
C ILE A 84 8.96 11.97 -3.55
N GLY A 85 7.71 11.93 -3.99
CA GLY A 85 6.96 13.10 -4.44
C GLY A 85 5.89 13.54 -3.46
N ALA A 86 5.09 14.48 -3.93
CA ALA A 86 3.91 14.99 -3.24
C ALA A 86 2.76 15.09 -4.23
N SER A 87 1.53 15.12 -3.73
CA SER A 87 0.33 15.19 -4.54
C SER A 87 -0.45 16.47 -4.28
N ASP A 88 -1.03 17.04 -5.34
CA ASP A 88 -1.90 18.21 -5.24
C ASP A 88 -3.30 17.88 -4.71
N TYR A 89 -3.63 16.59 -4.59
CA TYR A 89 -4.90 16.15 -4.01
C TYR A 89 -4.98 16.34 -2.50
N TYR A 90 -3.84 16.62 -1.84
CA TYR A 90 -3.82 16.89 -0.40
C TYR A 90 -4.15 18.37 -0.13
N PRO A 91 -4.86 18.66 0.97
CA PRO A 91 -5.13 20.06 1.35
C PRO A 91 -3.89 20.81 1.82
N MET A 92 -2.79 20.09 2.13
CA MET A 92 -1.50 20.67 2.50
C MET A 92 -0.47 20.43 1.40
N SER A 93 0.48 21.35 1.25
CA SER A 93 1.56 21.25 0.27
C SER A 93 2.77 20.52 0.82
N GLY A 94 3.37 19.66 -0.01
CA GLY A 94 4.63 19.01 0.29
C GLY A 94 4.55 18.01 1.44
N ARG A 95 5.73 17.61 1.92
CA ARG A 95 5.87 16.58 2.95
C ARG A 95 6.34 17.19 4.26
N LEU A 96 5.80 16.71 5.39
CA LEU A 96 6.20 17.14 6.73
C LEU A 96 6.36 15.90 7.63
N PHE A 97 7.52 15.75 8.28
CA PHE A 97 7.88 14.60 9.11
C PHE A 97 7.67 13.26 8.37
N ASN A 98 7.89 13.28 7.08
CA ASN A 98 7.68 12.15 6.18
C ASN A 98 8.74 12.24 5.07
N ALA A 99 9.93 11.78 5.36
CA ALA A 99 11.05 11.88 4.42
C ALA A 99 10.74 11.13 3.12
N PRO A 100 11.07 11.69 1.95
CA PRO A 100 11.02 10.95 0.71
C PRO A 100 11.90 9.71 0.81
N ALA A 101 11.44 8.59 0.28
CA ALA A 101 12.14 7.32 0.42
C ALA A 101 12.08 6.50 -0.85
N VAL A 102 13.18 5.80 -1.12
CA VAL A 102 13.27 4.74 -2.11
C VAL A 102 13.53 3.45 -1.33
N THR A 103 12.76 2.42 -1.60
CA THR A 103 12.86 1.16 -0.88
C THR A 103 13.44 0.08 -1.77
N LEU A 104 14.47 -0.60 -1.26
CA LEU A 104 15.02 -1.79 -1.90
C LEU A 104 14.38 -3.03 -1.27
N LEU A 105 13.67 -3.79 -2.09
CA LEU A 105 13.09 -5.06 -1.67
C LEU A 105 13.89 -6.21 -2.27
N THR A 106 14.35 -7.12 -1.43
CA THR A 106 15.01 -8.34 -1.87
C THR A 106 14.02 -9.49 -1.83
N VAL A 107 13.83 -10.14 -2.98
CA VAL A 107 12.92 -11.27 -3.11
C VAL A 107 13.73 -12.51 -3.41
N THR A 108 13.55 -13.55 -2.60
CA THR A 108 14.24 -14.83 -2.77
C THR A 108 13.23 -15.96 -2.90
N ALA A 109 13.56 -16.95 -3.73
CA ALA A 109 12.73 -18.13 -3.82
C ALA A 109 12.95 -19.02 -2.60
N ARG A 110 11.87 -19.55 -2.02
CA ARG A 110 11.96 -20.57 -0.99
C ARG A 110 12.16 -21.94 -1.63
N LEU A 111 13.20 -22.60 -1.20
CA LEU A 111 13.41 -24.00 -1.53
C LEU A 111 12.79 -24.84 -0.40
N ASN A 112 11.71 -25.49 -0.71
CA ASN A 112 11.06 -26.45 0.20
C ASN A 112 11.33 -27.87 -0.28
#